data_14d6d3fbf2729c066c819ed5fbcfe05c
#
_entry.id   14d6d3fbf2729c066c819ed5fbcfe05c
#
_cell.length_a   1.000
_cell.length_b   1.000
_cell.length_c   1.000
_cell.angle_alpha   90.00
_cell.angle_beta   90.00
_cell.angle_gamma   90.00
#
_symmetry.space_group_name_H-M   'P 1'
#
loop_
_entity.id
_entity.type
_entity.pdbx_description
1 polymer ?
#
loop_
_entity_poly.entity_id
_entity_poly.type
_entity_poly.pdbx_seq_one_letter_code
_entity_poly.pdbx_strand_id
1 'polypeptide(L)'
;MTSVGSTVDGLGSQLPTNNPVTSTVSTTVSGVGSAVSTVGTGVTTGVGNPSNANGVGTTLKGVTTSVTSLGNTVSTVGTGLASSTSGTPVSGVTGLTGSVVNSTGQLVSNTGTGLTNAVSSPAVTQITTDTTTVANKTLGGVQGVTQSVGTTTGLGTPVNGLLTQVGNTVSGVGTNVSNSNSGLNGVGQVVQNVGQTVTDSGTLVKPASSTSGGGSGSLTANANVAATNNSLGATVNTTLNTLTAGVTANAATTSGQNTSTANPVNGLTTLTTGLLTPKH
;
A
#
# COMPACT_ATOMS: atom_id res chain seq x y z
N MET A 1 3.59 -8.36 -4.33
CA MET A 1 5.00 -8.12 -4.74
C MET A 1 5.86 -7.61 -3.59
N THR A 2 5.43 -6.61 -2.82
CA THR A 2 6.23 -6.07 -1.70
C THR A 2 6.58 -7.17 -0.69
N SER A 3 5.62 -7.98 -0.26
CA SER A 3 5.87 -9.09 0.67
C SER A 3 6.83 -10.15 0.09
N VAL A 4 6.74 -10.44 -1.20
CA VAL A 4 7.68 -11.35 -1.89
C VAL A 4 9.08 -10.74 -1.88
N GLY A 5 9.21 -9.46 -2.22
CA GLY A 5 10.49 -8.76 -2.17
C GLY A 5 11.11 -8.78 -0.77
N SER A 6 10.31 -8.50 0.26
CA SER A 6 10.78 -8.56 1.66
C SER A 6 11.19 -9.97 2.09
N THR A 7 10.50 -11.01 1.61
CA THR A 7 10.90 -12.41 1.89
C THR A 7 12.25 -12.72 1.25
N VAL A 8 12.44 -12.35 -0.01
CA VAL A 8 13.70 -12.57 -0.73
C VAL A 8 14.85 -11.79 -0.08
N ASP A 9 14.63 -10.53 0.30
CA ASP A 9 15.61 -9.72 1.03
C ASP A 9 15.97 -10.36 2.38
N GLY A 10 14.97 -10.81 3.14
CA GLY A 10 15.17 -11.52 4.40
C GLY A 10 15.97 -12.82 4.23
N LEU A 11 15.74 -13.58 3.17
CA LEU A 11 16.55 -14.77 2.85
C LEU A 11 18.00 -14.38 2.53
N GLY A 12 18.22 -13.33 1.76
CA GLY A 12 19.55 -12.81 1.49
C GLY A 12 20.29 -12.40 2.77
N SER A 13 19.60 -11.72 3.66
CA SER A 13 20.16 -11.24 4.95
C SER A 13 20.50 -12.37 5.93
N GLN A 14 19.90 -13.56 5.78
CA GLN A 14 20.20 -14.74 6.59
C GLN A 14 21.40 -15.55 6.08
N LEU A 15 21.89 -15.26 4.89
CA LEU A 15 23.06 -15.95 4.34
C LEU A 15 24.33 -15.51 5.09
N PRO A 16 25.26 -16.44 5.37
CA PRO A 16 26.53 -16.09 5.99
C PRO A 16 27.31 -15.10 5.11
N THR A 17 27.95 -14.12 5.74
CA THR A 17 28.81 -13.13 5.04
C THR A 17 30.28 -13.28 5.37
N ASN A 18 30.65 -14.43 5.97
CA ASN A 18 32.00 -14.70 6.46
C ASN A 18 33.02 -15.06 5.37
N ASN A 19 32.59 -15.22 4.14
CA ASN A 19 33.48 -15.39 3.00
C ASN A 19 32.95 -14.64 1.75
N PRO A 20 33.83 -14.32 0.76
CA PRO A 20 33.47 -13.50 -0.39
C PRO A 20 32.34 -14.05 -1.24
N VAL A 21 32.23 -15.37 -1.39
CA VAL A 21 31.22 -16.02 -2.21
C VAL A 21 29.83 -15.87 -1.57
N THR A 22 29.72 -16.23 -0.28
CA THR A 22 28.44 -16.12 0.42
C THR A 22 28.03 -14.67 0.62
N SER A 23 28.97 -13.76 0.85
CA SER A 23 28.70 -12.31 0.90
C SER A 23 28.15 -11.79 -0.44
N THR A 24 28.72 -12.21 -1.57
CA THR A 24 28.24 -11.87 -2.91
C THR A 24 26.82 -12.39 -3.13
N VAL A 25 26.54 -13.63 -2.75
CA VAL A 25 25.20 -14.25 -2.87
C VAL A 25 24.20 -13.50 -1.99
N SER A 26 24.56 -13.25 -0.73
CA SER A 26 23.73 -12.46 0.21
C SER A 26 23.37 -11.09 -0.39
N THR A 27 24.37 -10.33 -0.83
CA THR A 27 24.17 -9.00 -1.44
C THR A 27 23.27 -9.07 -2.67
N THR A 28 23.47 -10.08 -3.53
CA THR A 28 22.66 -10.24 -4.75
C THR A 28 21.21 -10.57 -4.41
N VAL A 29 20.99 -11.52 -3.50
CA VAL A 29 19.62 -11.94 -3.11
C VAL A 29 18.89 -10.79 -2.43
N SER A 30 19.53 -10.08 -1.49
CA SER A 30 18.94 -8.90 -0.85
C SER A 30 18.66 -7.79 -1.84
N GLY A 31 19.56 -7.52 -2.78
CA GLY A 31 19.37 -6.50 -3.82
C GLY A 31 18.19 -6.82 -4.75
N VAL A 32 18.02 -8.09 -5.13
CA VAL A 32 16.87 -8.53 -5.92
C VAL A 32 15.57 -8.40 -5.10
N GLY A 33 15.58 -8.80 -3.82
CA GLY A 33 14.45 -8.63 -2.92
C GLY A 33 14.00 -7.18 -2.80
N SER A 34 14.95 -6.28 -2.58
CA SER A 34 14.71 -4.83 -2.51
C SER A 34 14.15 -4.28 -3.82
N ALA A 35 14.66 -4.71 -4.97
CA ALA A 35 14.16 -4.30 -6.28
C ALA A 35 12.70 -4.76 -6.50
N VAL A 36 12.39 -6.02 -6.17
CA VAL A 36 11.01 -6.56 -6.25
C VAL A 36 10.08 -5.81 -5.31
N SER A 37 10.53 -5.49 -4.10
CA SER A 37 9.76 -4.68 -3.13
C SER A 37 9.47 -3.28 -3.67
N THR A 38 10.47 -2.64 -4.30
CA THR A 38 10.33 -1.30 -4.91
C THR A 38 9.30 -1.31 -6.04
N VAL A 39 9.35 -2.30 -6.94
CA VAL A 39 8.30 -2.48 -7.98
C VAL A 39 6.94 -2.67 -7.32
N GLY A 40 6.86 -3.55 -6.30
CA GLY A 40 5.62 -3.80 -5.57
C GLY A 40 5.02 -2.54 -4.96
N THR A 41 5.86 -1.71 -4.34
CA THR A 41 5.45 -0.40 -3.80
C THR A 41 4.98 0.53 -4.92
N GLY A 42 5.73 0.61 -6.03
CA GLY A 42 5.35 1.41 -7.20
C GLY A 42 3.99 0.99 -7.77
N VAL A 43 3.70 -0.30 -7.86
CA VAL A 43 2.39 -0.80 -8.29
C VAL A 43 1.30 -0.44 -7.29
N THR A 44 1.53 -0.69 -5.99
CA THR A 44 0.52 -0.45 -4.94
C THR A 44 0.17 1.04 -4.80
N THR A 45 1.19 1.90 -4.78
CA THR A 45 0.98 3.36 -4.66
C THR A 45 0.61 4.02 -6.00
N GLY A 46 0.90 3.35 -7.11
CA GLY A 46 0.60 3.79 -8.47
C GLY A 46 -0.78 3.33 -8.92
N VAL A 47 -0.83 2.35 -9.82
CA VAL A 47 -2.09 1.85 -10.42
C VAL A 47 -2.99 1.14 -9.40
N GLY A 48 -2.44 0.64 -8.29
CA GLY A 48 -3.19 0.07 -7.18
C GLY A 48 -3.85 1.11 -6.26
N ASN A 49 -3.58 2.39 -6.47
CA ASN A 49 -4.19 3.48 -5.70
C ASN A 49 -5.02 4.38 -6.62
N PRO A 50 -6.36 4.18 -6.66
CA PRO A 50 -7.25 4.98 -7.51
C PRO A 50 -7.26 6.47 -7.20
N SER A 51 -6.82 6.86 -5.99
CA SER A 51 -6.69 8.27 -5.60
C SER A 51 -5.42 8.93 -6.15
N ASN A 52 -4.49 8.16 -6.71
CA ASN A 52 -3.30 8.70 -7.33
C ASN A 52 -3.62 9.19 -8.75
N ALA A 53 -3.63 10.51 -8.95
CA ALA A 53 -3.92 11.13 -10.25
C ALA A 53 -2.93 10.71 -11.36
N ASN A 54 -1.70 10.30 -11.00
CA ASN A 54 -0.69 9.78 -11.91
C ASN A 54 -0.24 8.37 -11.51
N GLY A 55 -1.18 7.44 -11.34
CA GLY A 55 -0.90 6.08 -10.90
C GLY A 55 0.03 5.33 -11.85
N VAL A 56 -0.15 5.47 -13.16
CA VAL A 56 0.72 4.85 -14.17
C VAL A 56 2.15 5.40 -14.06
N GLY A 57 2.32 6.71 -13.95
CA GLY A 57 3.65 7.33 -13.80
C GLY A 57 4.34 6.89 -12.50
N THR A 58 3.61 6.79 -11.40
CA THR A 58 4.14 6.29 -10.12
C THR A 58 4.61 4.83 -10.23
N THR A 59 3.84 3.98 -10.91
CA THR A 59 4.23 2.59 -11.17
C THR A 59 5.50 2.52 -12.01
N LEU A 60 5.58 3.28 -13.09
CA LEU A 60 6.77 3.35 -13.94
C LEU A 60 8.01 3.83 -13.17
N LYS A 61 7.86 4.82 -12.28
CA LYS A 61 8.95 5.26 -11.39
C LYS A 61 9.41 4.14 -10.46
N GLY A 62 8.50 3.33 -9.92
CA GLY A 62 8.86 2.16 -9.14
C GLY A 62 9.74 1.18 -9.93
N VAL A 63 9.38 0.92 -11.19
CA VAL A 63 10.16 0.05 -12.08
C VAL A 63 11.54 0.65 -12.38
N THR A 64 11.62 1.93 -12.76
CA THR A 64 12.91 2.56 -13.10
C THR A 64 13.83 2.69 -11.89
N THR A 65 13.28 2.96 -10.70
CA THR A 65 14.03 2.95 -9.44
C THR A 65 14.57 1.56 -9.11
N SER A 66 13.83 0.50 -9.42
CA SER A 66 14.32 -0.88 -9.25
C SER A 66 15.52 -1.18 -10.15
N VAL A 67 15.54 -0.66 -11.38
CA VAL A 67 16.72 -0.77 -12.27
C VAL A 67 17.92 -0.09 -11.65
N THR A 68 17.75 1.11 -11.10
CA THR A 68 18.82 1.82 -10.37
C THR A 68 19.31 0.98 -9.17
N SER A 69 18.43 0.43 -8.39
CA SER A 69 18.77 -0.41 -7.23
C SER A 69 19.54 -1.67 -7.63
N LEU A 70 19.10 -2.35 -8.69
CA LEU A 70 19.82 -3.51 -9.25
C LEU A 70 21.21 -3.13 -9.75
N GLY A 71 21.36 -1.98 -10.43
CA GLY A 71 22.64 -1.46 -10.83
C GLY A 71 23.58 -1.23 -9.64
N ASN A 72 23.06 -0.64 -8.57
CA ASN A 72 23.83 -0.43 -7.34
C ASN A 72 24.22 -1.77 -6.67
N THR A 73 23.35 -2.76 -6.69
CA THR A 73 23.64 -4.12 -6.19
C THR A 73 24.82 -4.74 -7.00
N VAL A 74 24.76 -4.68 -8.32
CA VAL A 74 25.82 -5.19 -9.19
C VAL A 74 27.14 -4.44 -8.94
N SER A 75 27.09 -3.13 -8.79
CA SER A 75 28.26 -2.31 -8.45
C SER A 75 28.87 -2.72 -7.11
N THR A 76 28.05 -2.95 -6.08
CA THR A 76 28.49 -3.40 -4.76
C THR A 76 29.14 -4.80 -4.83
N VAL A 77 28.55 -5.72 -5.59
CA VAL A 77 29.12 -7.05 -5.86
C VAL A 77 30.50 -6.92 -6.53
N GLY A 78 30.62 -6.06 -7.54
CA GLY A 78 31.88 -5.81 -8.23
C GLY A 78 32.97 -5.29 -7.29
N THR A 79 32.62 -4.32 -6.44
CA THR A 79 33.54 -3.76 -5.45
C THR A 79 33.94 -4.81 -4.40
N GLY A 80 32.97 -5.62 -3.92
CA GLY A 80 33.22 -6.71 -2.99
C GLY A 80 34.17 -7.77 -3.57
N LEU A 81 33.98 -8.12 -4.84
CA LEU A 81 34.84 -9.07 -5.55
C LEU A 81 36.25 -8.54 -5.69
N ALA A 82 36.44 -7.27 -6.08
CA ALA A 82 37.76 -6.64 -6.18
C ALA A 82 38.49 -6.62 -4.83
N SER A 83 37.75 -6.36 -3.73
CA SER A 83 38.31 -6.25 -2.39
C SER A 83 38.64 -7.61 -1.75
N SER A 84 37.87 -8.64 -2.07
CA SER A 84 37.93 -9.95 -1.39
C SER A 84 39.22 -10.74 -1.61
N THR A 85 39.94 -10.44 -2.69
CA THR A 85 41.23 -11.09 -3.04
C THR A 85 42.41 -10.17 -2.93
N SER A 86 42.24 -9.01 -2.33
CA SER A 86 43.33 -8.05 -2.09
C SER A 86 44.46 -8.72 -1.30
N GLY A 87 45.68 -8.59 -1.80
CA GLY A 87 46.86 -9.21 -1.19
C GLY A 87 47.11 -10.69 -1.58
N THR A 88 46.30 -11.28 -2.45
CA THR A 88 46.53 -12.64 -2.98
C THR A 88 47.18 -12.60 -4.36
N PRO A 89 47.84 -13.70 -4.82
CA PRO A 89 48.41 -13.75 -6.17
C PRO A 89 47.39 -13.58 -7.30
N VAL A 90 46.11 -13.80 -7.04
CA VAL A 90 45.00 -13.66 -8.03
C VAL A 90 44.35 -12.28 -8.01
N SER A 91 44.81 -11.39 -7.14
CA SER A 91 44.21 -10.05 -6.95
C SER A 91 44.16 -9.21 -8.22
N GLY A 92 45.12 -9.38 -9.13
CA GLY A 92 45.13 -8.67 -10.43
C GLY A 92 43.93 -9.05 -11.31
N VAL A 93 43.64 -10.34 -11.45
CA VAL A 93 42.53 -10.83 -12.28
C VAL A 93 41.18 -10.50 -11.63
N THR A 94 41.02 -10.78 -10.35
CA THR A 94 39.77 -10.52 -9.63
C THR A 94 39.52 -9.02 -9.45
N GLY A 95 40.57 -8.20 -9.31
CA GLY A 95 40.48 -6.75 -9.33
C GLY A 95 39.95 -6.21 -10.65
N LEU A 96 40.47 -6.71 -11.78
CA LEU A 96 39.97 -6.32 -13.11
C LEU A 96 38.51 -6.80 -13.30
N THR A 97 38.20 -8.04 -12.95
CA THR A 97 36.83 -8.56 -13.03
C THR A 97 35.87 -7.75 -12.15
N GLY A 98 36.26 -7.47 -10.92
CA GLY A 98 35.48 -6.65 -9.99
C GLY A 98 35.24 -5.24 -10.50
N SER A 99 36.26 -4.63 -11.13
CA SER A 99 36.14 -3.30 -11.76
C SER A 99 35.18 -3.29 -12.95
N VAL A 100 35.22 -4.33 -13.79
CA VAL A 100 34.26 -4.46 -14.91
C VAL A 100 32.84 -4.64 -14.39
N VAL A 101 32.63 -5.50 -13.40
CA VAL A 101 31.30 -5.72 -12.77
C VAL A 101 30.80 -4.44 -12.12
N ASN A 102 31.67 -3.72 -11.40
CA ASN A 102 31.32 -2.43 -10.78
C ASN A 102 30.92 -1.39 -11.84
N SER A 103 31.71 -1.25 -12.91
CA SER A 103 31.41 -0.32 -14.01
C SER A 103 30.09 -0.67 -14.72
N THR A 104 29.83 -1.95 -14.90
CA THR A 104 28.55 -2.44 -15.45
C THR A 104 27.39 -2.07 -14.53
N GLY A 105 27.55 -2.25 -13.22
CA GLY A 105 26.56 -1.85 -12.24
C GLY A 105 26.26 -0.36 -12.25
N GLN A 106 27.29 0.46 -12.34
CA GLN A 106 27.15 1.92 -12.47
C GLN A 106 26.42 2.32 -13.75
N LEU A 107 26.73 1.66 -14.88
CA LEU A 107 26.04 1.91 -16.15
C LEU A 107 24.54 1.58 -16.03
N VAL A 108 24.19 0.45 -15.44
CA VAL A 108 22.79 0.05 -15.20
C VAL A 108 22.10 1.05 -14.26
N SER A 109 22.76 1.45 -13.18
CA SER A 109 22.21 2.45 -12.23
C SER A 109 21.97 3.81 -12.89
N ASN A 110 22.92 4.28 -13.70
CA ASN A 110 22.78 5.53 -14.46
C ASN A 110 21.65 5.44 -15.50
N THR A 111 21.50 4.29 -16.14
CA THR A 111 20.37 4.03 -17.05
C THR A 111 19.04 4.10 -16.30
N GLY A 112 18.93 3.48 -15.14
CA GLY A 112 17.74 3.55 -14.29
C GLY A 112 17.39 4.98 -13.86
N THR A 113 18.41 5.77 -13.50
CA THR A 113 18.26 7.20 -13.18
C THR A 113 17.79 7.99 -14.39
N GLY A 114 18.40 7.77 -15.57
CA GLY A 114 17.96 8.41 -16.81
C GLY A 114 16.52 8.10 -17.18
N LEU A 115 16.11 6.83 -17.03
CA LEU A 115 14.72 6.40 -17.22
C LEU A 115 13.77 7.05 -16.21
N THR A 116 14.17 7.17 -14.94
CA THR A 116 13.39 7.86 -13.91
C THR A 116 13.18 9.34 -14.26
N ASN A 117 14.20 10.01 -14.76
CA ASN A 117 14.10 11.38 -15.22
C ASN A 117 13.18 11.51 -16.44
N ALA A 118 13.27 10.57 -17.39
CA ALA A 118 12.40 10.54 -18.56
C ALA A 118 10.92 10.36 -18.15
N VAL A 119 10.63 9.40 -17.28
CA VAL A 119 9.27 9.16 -16.76
C VAL A 119 8.74 10.35 -15.96
N SER A 120 9.62 11.10 -15.31
CA SER A 120 9.27 12.29 -14.53
C SER A 120 9.19 13.56 -15.36
N SER A 121 9.50 13.51 -16.66
CA SER A 121 9.38 14.68 -17.54
C SER A 121 7.93 15.16 -17.66
N PRO A 122 7.68 16.46 -17.82
CA PRO A 122 6.31 17.00 -17.91
C PRO A 122 5.45 16.33 -18.98
N ALA A 123 6.02 16.05 -20.14
CA ALA A 123 5.31 15.42 -21.26
C ALA A 123 4.87 13.99 -20.91
N VAL A 124 5.76 13.18 -20.34
CA VAL A 124 5.44 11.79 -19.93
C VAL A 124 4.48 11.81 -18.74
N THR A 125 4.67 12.71 -17.79
CA THR A 125 3.75 12.88 -16.66
C THR A 125 2.33 13.19 -17.12
N GLN A 126 2.16 14.07 -18.12
CA GLN A 126 0.84 14.37 -18.69
C GLN A 126 0.21 13.12 -19.30
N ILE A 127 0.94 12.39 -20.16
CA ILE A 127 0.46 11.16 -20.81
C ILE A 127 0.05 10.12 -19.76
N THR A 128 0.88 9.91 -18.73
CA THR A 128 0.59 8.91 -17.71
C THR A 128 -0.57 9.32 -16.80
N THR A 129 -0.76 10.61 -16.56
CA THR A 129 -1.93 11.15 -15.84
C THR A 129 -3.21 10.96 -16.67
N ASP A 130 -3.18 11.26 -17.94
CA ASP A 130 -4.33 11.07 -18.83
C ASP A 130 -4.69 9.58 -18.94
N THR A 131 -3.68 8.71 -19.08
CA THR A 131 -3.87 7.25 -19.09
C THR A 131 -4.48 6.76 -17.78
N THR A 132 -4.00 7.24 -16.62
CA THR A 132 -4.56 6.92 -15.32
C THR A 132 -6.03 7.35 -15.23
N THR A 133 -6.36 8.52 -15.70
CA THR A 133 -7.73 9.06 -15.71
C THR A 133 -8.67 8.17 -16.54
N VAL A 134 -8.24 7.77 -17.73
CA VAL A 134 -9.01 6.88 -18.61
C VAL A 134 -9.19 5.51 -17.93
N ALA A 135 -8.13 4.93 -17.39
CA ALA A 135 -8.20 3.63 -16.70
C ALA A 135 -9.18 3.68 -15.52
N ASN A 136 -9.10 4.68 -14.67
CA ASN A 136 -9.97 4.83 -13.51
C ASN A 136 -11.44 5.02 -13.89
N LYS A 137 -11.72 5.80 -14.94
CA LYS A 137 -13.09 5.96 -15.47
C LYS A 137 -13.64 4.64 -16.01
N THR A 138 -12.83 3.90 -16.76
CA THR A 138 -13.22 2.60 -17.32
C THR A 138 -13.49 1.59 -16.21
N LEU A 139 -12.59 1.47 -15.22
CA LEU A 139 -12.78 0.58 -14.07
C LEU A 139 -14.03 0.93 -13.27
N GLY A 140 -14.26 2.22 -13.01
CA GLY A 140 -15.46 2.69 -12.31
C GLY A 140 -16.74 2.36 -13.08
N GLY A 141 -16.73 2.50 -14.41
CA GLY A 141 -17.84 2.10 -15.27
C GLY A 141 -18.13 0.61 -15.21
N VAL A 142 -17.10 -0.24 -15.33
CA VAL A 142 -17.24 -1.70 -15.21
C VAL A 142 -17.77 -2.09 -13.83
N GLN A 143 -17.21 -1.52 -12.77
CA GLN A 143 -17.67 -1.78 -11.39
C GLN A 143 -19.15 -1.40 -11.23
N GLY A 144 -19.58 -0.24 -11.74
CA GLY A 144 -20.96 0.20 -11.66
C GLY A 144 -21.94 -0.75 -12.37
N VAL A 145 -21.56 -1.26 -13.55
CA VAL A 145 -22.35 -2.27 -14.27
C VAL A 145 -22.43 -3.57 -13.47
N THR A 146 -21.29 -4.07 -12.96
CA THR A 146 -21.26 -5.33 -12.20
C THR A 146 -22.10 -5.24 -10.92
N GLN A 147 -22.01 -4.13 -10.19
CA GLN A 147 -22.81 -3.87 -9.01
C GLN A 147 -24.31 -3.75 -9.33
N SER A 148 -24.65 -3.11 -10.44
CA SER A 148 -26.03 -3.02 -10.91
C SER A 148 -26.61 -4.40 -11.22
N VAL A 149 -25.87 -5.25 -11.92
CA VAL A 149 -26.26 -6.65 -12.17
C VAL A 149 -26.40 -7.41 -10.85
N GLY A 150 -25.45 -7.31 -9.95
CA GLY A 150 -25.48 -7.97 -8.64
C GLY A 150 -26.69 -7.56 -7.80
N THR A 151 -27.10 -6.30 -7.86
CA THR A 151 -28.29 -5.75 -7.20
C THR A 151 -29.56 -6.25 -7.87
N THR A 152 -29.64 -6.16 -9.20
CA THR A 152 -30.83 -6.53 -9.97
C THR A 152 -31.15 -8.03 -9.86
N THR A 153 -30.12 -8.88 -9.84
CA THR A 153 -30.28 -10.34 -9.71
C THR A 153 -30.40 -10.81 -8.26
N GLY A 154 -30.17 -9.94 -7.29
CA GLY A 154 -30.13 -10.30 -5.86
C GLY A 154 -28.91 -11.13 -5.45
N LEU A 155 -27.98 -11.44 -6.37
CA LEU A 155 -26.81 -12.28 -6.12
C LEU A 155 -25.63 -11.51 -5.49
N GLY A 156 -25.65 -10.18 -5.51
CA GLY A 156 -24.54 -9.37 -5.02
C GLY A 156 -24.22 -9.63 -3.54
N THR A 157 -25.23 -9.69 -2.67
CA THR A 157 -25.04 -9.94 -1.23
C THR A 157 -24.56 -11.36 -0.92
N PRO A 158 -25.17 -12.44 -1.43
CA PRO A 158 -24.68 -13.80 -1.20
C PRO A 158 -23.25 -14.01 -1.69
N VAL A 159 -22.93 -13.55 -2.91
CA VAL A 159 -21.58 -13.69 -3.49
C VAL A 159 -20.56 -12.93 -2.68
N ASN A 160 -20.84 -11.69 -2.30
CA ASN A 160 -19.95 -10.92 -1.42
C ASN A 160 -19.74 -11.63 -0.07
N GLY A 161 -20.78 -12.19 0.52
CA GLY A 161 -20.68 -12.94 1.79
C GLY A 161 -19.75 -14.15 1.68
N LEU A 162 -19.88 -14.93 0.61
CA LEU A 162 -19.02 -16.08 0.34
C LEU A 162 -17.56 -15.65 0.12
N LEU A 163 -17.33 -14.63 -0.69
CA LEU A 163 -15.97 -14.13 -0.96
C LEU A 163 -15.31 -13.57 0.32
N THR A 164 -16.08 -12.87 1.15
CA THR A 164 -15.59 -12.39 2.45
C THR A 164 -15.21 -13.55 3.37
N GLN A 165 -16.04 -14.60 3.44
CA GLN A 165 -15.74 -15.76 4.28
C GLN A 165 -14.51 -16.53 3.80
N VAL A 166 -14.40 -16.77 2.50
CA VAL A 166 -13.22 -17.42 1.89
C VAL A 166 -11.97 -16.57 2.10
N GLY A 167 -12.05 -15.29 1.82
CA GLY A 167 -10.92 -14.37 1.98
C GLY A 167 -10.43 -14.30 3.44
N ASN A 168 -11.33 -14.22 4.40
CA ASN A 168 -10.98 -14.24 5.83
C ASN A 168 -10.32 -15.58 6.23
N THR A 169 -10.79 -16.70 5.71
CA THR A 169 -10.19 -18.02 5.95
C THR A 169 -8.76 -18.07 5.42
N VAL A 170 -8.54 -17.61 4.17
CA VAL A 170 -7.21 -17.57 3.55
C VAL A 170 -6.29 -16.61 4.33
N SER A 171 -6.77 -15.44 4.72
CA SER A 171 -6.00 -14.50 5.55
C SER A 171 -5.63 -15.10 6.91
N GLY A 172 -6.55 -15.87 7.53
CA GLY A 172 -6.29 -16.59 8.78
C GLY A 172 -5.17 -17.63 8.62
N VAL A 173 -5.16 -18.39 7.53
CA VAL A 173 -4.06 -19.32 7.20
C VAL A 173 -2.74 -18.54 7.08
N GLY A 174 -2.74 -17.40 6.36
CA GLY A 174 -1.55 -16.54 6.24
C GLY A 174 -1.03 -16.05 7.59
N THR A 175 -1.93 -15.66 8.50
CA THR A 175 -1.57 -15.25 9.87
C THR A 175 -0.90 -16.41 10.63
N ASN A 176 -1.46 -17.61 10.53
CA ASN A 176 -0.88 -18.79 11.19
C ASN A 176 0.51 -19.14 10.64
N VAL A 177 0.71 -19.03 9.32
CA VAL A 177 2.02 -19.22 8.68
C VAL A 177 3.02 -18.17 9.14
N SER A 178 2.62 -16.89 9.19
CA SER A 178 3.49 -15.81 9.70
C SER A 178 3.93 -16.05 11.14
N ASN A 179 3.04 -16.56 11.98
CA ASN A 179 3.29 -16.74 13.41
C ASN A 179 4.03 -18.04 13.71
N SER A 180 4.03 -19.02 12.80
CA SER A 180 4.64 -20.33 13.04
C SER A 180 6.18 -20.28 12.98
N ASN A 181 6.75 -19.41 12.15
CA ASN A 181 8.20 -19.26 12.01
C ASN A 181 8.53 -17.88 11.44
N SER A 182 9.48 -17.17 12.06
CA SER A 182 9.90 -15.85 11.59
C SER A 182 10.43 -15.84 10.15
N GLY A 183 11.05 -16.93 9.70
CA GLY A 183 11.51 -17.11 8.32
C GLY A 183 10.35 -17.24 7.30
N LEU A 184 9.15 -17.59 7.76
CA LEU A 184 7.94 -17.71 6.93
C LEU A 184 7.03 -16.48 6.98
N ASN A 185 7.42 -15.45 7.70
CA ASN A 185 6.61 -14.23 7.85
C ASN A 185 6.23 -13.62 6.48
N GLY A 186 7.19 -13.49 5.55
CA GLY A 186 6.91 -12.98 4.21
C GLY A 186 5.94 -13.85 3.42
N VAL A 187 6.05 -15.18 3.55
CA VAL A 187 5.11 -16.12 2.92
C VAL A 187 3.71 -15.95 3.51
N GLY A 188 3.60 -15.88 4.83
CA GLY A 188 2.34 -15.64 5.51
C GLY A 188 1.69 -14.31 5.10
N GLN A 189 2.46 -13.24 4.93
CA GLN A 189 1.97 -11.95 4.42
C GLN A 189 1.45 -12.06 2.98
N VAL A 190 2.11 -12.81 2.11
CA VAL A 190 1.61 -13.06 0.75
C VAL A 190 0.25 -13.74 0.79
N VAL A 191 0.10 -14.78 1.63
CA VAL A 191 -1.18 -15.50 1.78
C VAL A 191 -2.27 -14.58 2.36
N GLN A 192 -1.95 -13.75 3.35
CA GLN A 192 -2.89 -12.75 3.88
C GLN A 192 -3.35 -11.77 2.79
N ASN A 193 -2.43 -11.27 1.97
CA ASN A 193 -2.76 -10.36 0.86
C ASN A 193 -3.65 -11.03 -0.19
N VAL A 194 -3.46 -12.32 -0.47
CA VAL A 194 -4.36 -13.10 -1.34
C VAL A 194 -5.75 -13.18 -0.73
N GLY A 195 -5.86 -13.48 0.56
CA GLY A 195 -7.14 -13.51 1.28
C GLY A 195 -7.86 -12.16 1.23
N GLN A 196 -7.13 -11.07 1.43
CA GLN A 196 -7.68 -9.72 1.31
C GLN A 196 -8.18 -9.43 -0.11
N THR A 197 -7.42 -9.80 -1.14
CA THR A 197 -7.84 -9.65 -2.54
C THR A 197 -9.14 -10.39 -2.83
N VAL A 198 -9.31 -11.60 -2.28
CA VAL A 198 -10.56 -12.37 -2.43
C VAL A 198 -11.72 -11.66 -1.73
N THR A 199 -11.51 -11.15 -0.52
CA THR A 199 -12.52 -10.35 0.20
C THR A 199 -12.93 -9.11 -0.60
N ASP A 200 -11.96 -8.35 -1.10
CA ASP A 200 -12.19 -7.12 -1.85
C ASP A 200 -12.92 -7.37 -3.18
N SER A 201 -12.72 -8.55 -3.79
CA SER A 201 -13.44 -8.95 -5.01
C SER A 201 -14.95 -9.02 -4.80
N GLY A 202 -15.42 -9.24 -3.58
CA GLY A 202 -16.86 -9.20 -3.24
C GLY A 202 -17.50 -7.83 -3.47
N THR A 203 -16.72 -6.75 -3.32
CA THR A 203 -17.21 -5.38 -3.54
C THR A 203 -17.54 -5.07 -5.00
N LEU A 204 -17.02 -5.88 -5.94
CA LEU A 204 -17.32 -5.74 -7.36
C LEU A 204 -18.76 -6.07 -7.70
N VAL A 205 -19.40 -6.95 -6.92
CA VAL A 205 -20.78 -7.43 -7.18
C VAL A 205 -21.81 -6.85 -6.23
N LYS A 206 -21.38 -6.25 -5.11
CA LYS A 206 -22.27 -5.60 -4.15
C LYS A 206 -21.78 -4.16 -3.91
N PRO A 207 -22.64 -3.15 -4.15
CA PRO A 207 -22.33 -1.78 -3.75
C PRO A 207 -22.06 -1.73 -2.25
N ALA A 208 -21.11 -0.93 -1.83
CA ALA A 208 -21.00 -0.58 -0.42
C ALA A 208 -22.35 -0.02 0.02
N SER A 209 -22.97 -0.62 1.05
CA SER A 209 -24.17 -0.04 1.64
C SER A 209 -23.81 1.38 2.06
N SER A 210 -24.47 2.36 1.47
CA SER A 210 -24.31 3.77 1.83
C SER A 210 -24.88 3.96 3.24
N THR A 211 -24.06 3.73 4.25
CA THR A 211 -24.17 4.51 5.48
C THR A 211 -23.83 5.93 5.06
N SER A 212 -24.82 6.81 5.04
CA SER A 212 -24.80 8.18 4.54
C SER A 212 -23.49 8.90 4.87
N GLY A 213 -22.64 9.04 3.86
CA GLY A 213 -21.37 9.71 3.91
C GLY A 213 -20.62 9.39 2.60
N GLY A 214 -20.76 10.25 1.59
CA GLY A 214 -20.27 10.01 0.24
C GLY A 214 -18.83 9.53 0.19
N GLY A 215 -18.64 8.32 -0.26
CA GLY A 215 -17.37 7.74 -0.60
C GLY A 215 -17.56 6.85 -1.81
N SER A 216 -17.06 7.26 -2.97
CA SER A 216 -16.86 6.41 -4.13
C SER A 216 -16.22 5.10 -3.68
N GLY A 217 -16.88 3.97 -3.96
CA GLY A 217 -16.31 2.64 -3.77
C GLY A 217 -15.05 2.52 -4.61
N SER A 218 -13.93 2.86 -4.01
CA SER A 218 -12.61 2.67 -4.58
C SER A 218 -12.15 1.26 -4.25
N LEU A 219 -11.74 0.50 -5.26
CA LEU A 219 -10.87 -0.67 -5.07
C LEU A 219 -9.55 -0.17 -4.49
N THR A 220 -9.54 0.13 -3.21
CA THR A 220 -8.30 0.28 -2.49
C THR A 220 -7.77 -1.12 -2.24
N ALA A 221 -6.77 -1.50 -3.03
CA ALA A 221 -5.84 -2.52 -2.60
C ALA A 221 -5.21 -1.98 -1.31
N ASN A 222 -5.83 -2.31 -0.19
CA ASN A 222 -5.48 -1.79 1.12
C ASN A 222 -4.27 -2.56 1.63
N ALA A 223 -3.11 -2.28 1.03
CA ALA A 223 -1.85 -2.73 1.55
C ALA A 223 -1.46 -1.81 2.71
N ASN A 224 -1.69 -2.25 3.91
CA ASN A 224 -1.00 -1.85 5.15
C ASN A 224 -1.08 -0.38 5.63
N VAL A 225 -1.85 0.49 4.98
CA VAL A 225 -2.13 1.84 5.51
C VAL A 225 -3.29 1.81 6.52
N ALA A 226 -4.07 0.71 6.53
CA ALA A 226 -5.22 0.55 7.41
C ALA A 226 -4.86 0.43 8.90
N ALA A 227 -3.65 -0.02 9.25
CA ALA A 227 -3.29 -0.19 10.65
C ALA A 227 -3.04 1.14 11.39
N THR A 228 -2.56 2.18 10.69
CA THR A 228 -2.33 3.50 11.29
C THR A 228 -3.50 4.46 11.12
N ASN A 229 -4.25 4.37 10.01
CA ASN A 229 -5.43 5.20 9.79
C ASN A 229 -6.67 4.69 10.53
N ASN A 230 -6.76 3.39 10.83
CA ASN A 230 -7.90 2.84 11.57
C ASN A 230 -7.91 3.29 13.04
N SER A 231 -6.75 3.53 13.64
CA SER A 231 -6.70 4.07 15.01
C SER A 231 -7.10 5.55 15.04
N LEU A 232 -6.73 6.34 14.03
CA LEU A 232 -7.12 7.73 13.93
C LEU A 232 -8.60 7.91 13.55
N GLY A 233 -9.08 7.11 12.60
CA GLY A 233 -10.50 7.08 12.21
C GLY A 233 -11.43 6.59 13.32
N ALA A 234 -11.03 5.55 14.06
CA ALA A 234 -11.76 5.07 15.21
C ALA A 234 -11.77 6.08 16.35
N THR A 235 -10.64 6.78 16.60
CA THR A 235 -10.56 7.80 17.64
C THR A 235 -11.40 9.02 17.28
N VAL A 236 -11.37 9.49 16.03
CA VAL A 236 -12.21 10.62 15.58
C VAL A 236 -13.68 10.23 15.61
N ASN A 237 -14.05 9.02 15.18
CA ASN A 237 -15.45 8.57 15.22
C ASN A 237 -15.97 8.36 16.64
N THR A 238 -15.14 7.86 17.55
CA THR A 238 -15.50 7.73 18.97
C THR A 238 -15.65 9.10 19.62
N THR A 239 -14.78 10.04 19.31
CA THR A 239 -14.85 11.41 19.83
C THR A 239 -16.08 12.13 19.26
N LEU A 240 -16.40 11.95 17.98
CA LEU A 240 -17.60 12.55 17.36
C LEU A 240 -18.89 11.92 17.92
N ASN A 241 -18.92 10.60 18.12
CA ASN A 241 -20.07 9.92 18.72
C ASN A 241 -20.27 10.31 20.20
N THR A 242 -19.19 10.50 20.94
CA THR A 242 -19.25 10.98 22.34
C THR A 242 -19.74 12.43 22.40
N LEU A 243 -19.30 13.28 21.45
CA LEU A 243 -19.76 14.65 21.35
C LEU A 243 -21.24 14.70 20.94
N THR A 244 -21.67 13.89 19.99
CA THR A 244 -23.08 13.80 19.54
C THR A 244 -23.97 13.23 20.64
N ALA A 245 -23.53 12.22 21.37
CA ALA A 245 -24.26 11.66 22.51
C ALA A 245 -24.33 12.67 23.69
N GLY A 246 -23.25 13.43 23.93
CA GLY A 246 -23.23 14.50 24.93
C GLY A 246 -24.19 15.64 24.60
N VAL A 247 -24.27 16.04 23.34
CA VAL A 247 -25.18 17.07 22.85
C VAL A 247 -26.65 16.61 22.92
N THR A 248 -26.92 15.36 22.56
CA THR A 248 -28.27 14.77 22.60
C THR A 248 -28.76 14.58 24.06
N ALA A 249 -27.88 14.14 24.96
CA ALA A 249 -28.24 13.99 26.38
C ALA A 249 -28.53 15.34 27.03
N ASN A 250 -27.80 16.39 26.67
CA ASN A 250 -28.01 17.74 27.21
C ASN A 250 -29.26 18.43 26.61
N ALA A 251 -29.62 18.12 25.37
CA ALA A 251 -30.86 18.58 24.75
C ALA A 251 -32.11 17.91 25.37
N ALA A 252 -31.98 16.65 25.79
CA ALA A 252 -33.09 15.91 26.42
C ALA A 252 -33.41 16.38 27.84
N THR A 253 -32.44 16.96 28.58
CA THR A 253 -32.67 17.48 29.93
C THR A 253 -33.23 18.91 29.94
N THR A 254 -33.17 19.65 28.81
CA THR A 254 -33.71 21.01 28.71
C THR A 254 -35.07 21.09 28.01
N SER A 255 -35.58 20.00 27.42
CA SER A 255 -36.87 20.04 26.73
C SER A 255 -38.05 19.53 27.56
N GLY A 256 -38.16 20.01 28.76
CA GLY A 256 -39.46 20.08 29.44
C GLY A 256 -40.25 21.28 28.93
N GLN A 257 -40.84 21.21 27.77
CA GLN A 257 -41.82 22.10 27.08
C GLN A 257 -41.24 22.71 25.79
N ASN A 258 -41.61 22.18 24.73
CA ASN A 258 -42.19 22.69 23.48
C ASN A 258 -41.75 21.94 22.25
N THR A 259 -42.72 21.38 21.55
CA THR A 259 -42.62 20.73 20.27
C THR A 259 -42.20 21.71 19.18
N SER A 260 -40.97 21.63 18.71
CA SER A 260 -40.60 21.96 17.33
C SER A 260 -39.23 21.39 17.00
N THR A 261 -39.14 20.84 15.83
CA THR A 261 -37.93 20.22 15.22
C THR A 261 -36.68 21.04 15.43
N ALA A 262 -35.85 20.64 16.40
CA ALA A 262 -34.63 21.36 16.72
C ALA A 262 -33.54 21.01 15.74
N ASN A 263 -33.15 21.98 14.91
CA ASN A 263 -31.93 21.93 14.10
C ASN A 263 -30.73 21.95 15.08
N PRO A 264 -29.76 21.03 14.94
CA PRO A 264 -28.61 20.89 15.86
C PRO A 264 -27.74 22.16 16.00
N VAL A 265 -27.83 23.08 15.04
CA VAL A 265 -27.12 24.36 15.09
C VAL A 265 -27.74 25.30 16.16
N ASN A 266 -29.04 25.22 16.41
CA ASN A 266 -29.69 26.06 17.43
C ASN A 266 -29.39 25.61 18.87
N GLY A 267 -29.13 24.32 19.09
CA GLY A 267 -28.71 23.79 20.39
C GLY A 267 -27.32 24.30 20.80
N LEU A 268 -26.41 24.42 19.85
CA LEU A 268 -25.05 24.90 20.13
C LEU A 268 -25.01 26.39 20.47
N THR A 269 -25.87 27.22 19.85
CA THR A 269 -25.97 28.65 20.10
C THR A 269 -26.56 28.92 21.49
N THR A 270 -27.50 28.10 21.96
CA THR A 270 -28.10 28.24 23.30
C THR A 270 -27.10 27.84 24.40
N LEU A 271 -26.21 26.86 24.11
CA LEU A 271 -25.18 26.44 25.06
C LEU A 271 -24.10 27.51 25.25
N THR A 272 -23.69 28.18 24.17
CA THR A 272 -22.68 29.26 24.25
C THR A 272 -23.21 30.52 24.90
N THR A 273 -24.51 30.86 24.75
CA THR A 273 -25.14 32.04 25.40
C THR A 273 -25.38 31.78 26.88
N GLY A 274 -25.67 30.54 27.29
CA GLY A 274 -25.86 30.20 28.70
C GLY A 274 -24.55 30.17 29.51
N LEU A 275 -23.40 29.95 28.84
CA LEU A 275 -22.10 29.87 29.50
C LEU A 275 -21.41 31.22 29.67
N LEU A 276 -21.87 32.28 28.96
CA LEU A 276 -21.21 33.58 28.88
C LEU A 276 -21.97 34.71 29.63
N THR A 277 -23.09 34.41 30.29
CA THR A 277 -23.77 35.41 31.14
C THR A 277 -23.26 35.32 32.57
N PRO A 278 -22.58 36.35 33.11
CA PRO A 278 -22.20 36.39 34.51
C PRO A 278 -23.47 36.49 35.38
N LYS A 279 -23.60 35.61 36.37
CA LYS A 279 -24.60 35.72 37.40
C LYS A 279 -24.23 36.91 38.32
N HIS A 280 -25.07 37.92 38.30
CA HIS A 280 -25.14 38.88 39.39
C HIS A 280 -25.88 38.29 40.58
#